data_0003e3e03a2cf0bb2169ec328f35746c
#
_entry.id   0003e3e03a2cf0bb2169ec328f35746c
#
_cell.length_a   1.000
_cell.length_b   1.000
_cell.length_c   1.000
_cell.angle_alpha   90.00
_cell.angle_beta   90.00
_cell.angle_gamma   90.00
#
_symmetry.space_group_name_H-M   'P 1'
#
loop_
_entity.id
_entity.type
_entity.pdbx_description
1 polymer ?
#
loop_
_entity_poly.entity_id
_entity_poly.type
_entity_poly.pdbx_seq_one_letter_code
_entity_poly.pdbx_strand_id
1 'polypeptide(L)'
;MNRLTAILVIILMVGGACRAPGNPPARPAQGEYQDIIRRELDSAGSALATSQLLLRYIDADHVPETYAAVVLRQAANDLRKVTQDLRQIQPPARAARAHARLLALSKRDGQLLASLHNHLNDPTRRKLARARVIHDADVLDQQLSDQLDPS
;
A
#
# COMPACT_ATOMS: atom_id res chain seq x y z
N MET A 1 37.00 -35.76 -14.72
CA MET A 1 37.49 -34.48 -14.18
C MET A 1 36.42 -33.45 -14.35
N ASN A 2 35.93 -33.15 -13.36
CA ASN A 2 34.76 -32.54 -12.69
C ASN A 2 34.43 -31.15 -13.20
N ARG A 3 33.27 -31.03 -13.86
CA ARG A 3 32.63 -29.77 -14.24
C ARG A 3 31.57 -29.29 -13.19
N LEU A 4 31.74 -29.70 -11.93
CA LEU A 4 30.75 -29.47 -10.85
C LEU A 4 31.16 -28.39 -9.83
N THR A 5 32.28 -27.67 -10.04
CA THR A 5 32.80 -26.71 -9.05
C THR A 5 32.64 -25.25 -9.42
N ALA A 6 31.87 -24.90 -10.46
CA ALA A 6 31.74 -23.52 -10.95
C ALA A 6 30.38 -22.83 -10.66
N ILE A 7 29.50 -23.46 -9.90
CA ILE A 7 28.12 -22.88 -9.66
C ILE A 7 27.92 -22.35 -8.22
N LEU A 8 28.93 -22.36 -7.37
CA LEU A 8 28.77 -22.01 -5.95
C LEU A 8 29.33 -20.64 -5.53
N VAL A 9 29.48 -19.66 -6.41
CA VAL A 9 30.09 -18.36 -6.04
C VAL A 9 29.19 -17.14 -6.36
N ILE A 10 27.97 -17.31 -6.85
CA ILE A 10 27.10 -16.13 -7.24
C ILE A 10 25.92 -15.89 -6.28
N ILE A 11 25.88 -16.42 -5.08
CA ILE A 11 24.75 -16.19 -4.14
C ILE A 11 25.19 -15.47 -2.86
N LEU A 12 26.10 -14.51 -2.93
CA LEU A 12 26.53 -13.78 -1.72
C LEU A 12 26.76 -12.28 -1.93
N MET A 13 25.94 -11.61 -2.74
CA MET A 13 25.89 -10.13 -2.80
C MET A 13 24.45 -9.61 -2.90
N VAL A 14 23.49 -10.19 -2.18
CA VAL A 14 22.31 -9.44 -1.77
C VAL A 14 22.63 -8.88 -0.39
N GLY A 15 23.39 -7.80 -0.38
CA GLY A 15 23.59 -6.97 0.81
C GLY A 15 22.25 -6.41 1.26
N GLY A 16 21.48 -7.21 2.01
CA GLY A 16 20.41 -6.72 2.83
C GLY A 16 21.04 -5.73 3.80
N ALA A 17 20.82 -4.42 3.59
CA ALA A 17 21.06 -3.41 4.60
C ALA A 17 20.13 -3.72 5.77
N CYS A 18 20.57 -4.59 6.67
CA CYS A 18 19.98 -4.77 7.99
C CYS A 18 20.09 -3.44 8.71
N ARG A 19 19.03 -2.63 8.62
CA ARG A 19 18.92 -1.38 9.37
C ARG A 19 18.86 -1.76 10.84
N ALA A 20 19.89 -1.39 11.60
CA ALA A 20 19.95 -1.65 13.02
C ALA A 20 18.72 -1.03 13.70
N PRO A 21 18.06 -1.75 14.64
CA PRO A 21 16.96 -1.19 15.41
C PRO A 21 17.49 0.00 16.23
N GLY A 22 17.00 1.20 15.91
CA GLY A 22 17.39 2.43 16.62
C GLY A 22 17.87 3.59 15.74
N ASN A 23 18.07 3.41 14.44
CA ASN A 23 18.38 4.56 13.60
C ASN A 23 17.14 5.46 13.42
N PRO A 24 17.29 6.79 13.62
CA PRO A 24 16.20 7.72 13.35
C PRO A 24 15.77 7.60 11.88
N PRO A 25 14.50 7.87 11.58
CA PRO A 25 13.99 7.79 10.21
C PRO A 25 14.81 8.70 9.29
N ALA A 26 15.16 8.20 8.11
CA ALA A 26 15.95 8.96 7.14
C ALA A 26 15.17 10.22 6.71
N ARG A 27 15.88 11.34 6.61
CA ARG A 27 15.34 12.59 6.05
C ARG A 27 15.81 12.68 4.60
N PRO A 28 14.97 12.34 3.62
CA PRO A 28 15.33 12.44 2.20
C PRO A 28 15.45 13.90 1.76
N ALA A 29 16.20 14.14 0.70
CA ALA A 29 16.15 15.42 0.00
C ALA A 29 14.73 15.69 -0.51
N GLN A 30 14.36 16.97 -0.74
CA GLN A 30 12.98 17.31 -1.06
C GLN A 30 12.46 16.62 -2.32
N GLY A 31 13.26 16.55 -3.39
CA GLY A 31 12.87 15.86 -4.63
C GLY A 31 12.68 14.35 -4.41
N GLU A 32 13.62 13.74 -3.70
CA GLU A 32 13.55 12.33 -3.33
C GLU A 32 12.29 12.01 -2.50
N TYR A 33 11.94 12.89 -1.56
CA TYR A 33 10.71 12.76 -0.78
C TYR A 33 9.47 12.79 -1.68
N GLN A 34 9.40 13.70 -2.66
CA GLN A 34 8.27 13.80 -3.58
C GLN A 34 8.12 12.54 -4.44
N ASP A 35 9.23 11.99 -4.95
CA ASP A 35 9.23 10.77 -5.74
C ASP A 35 8.77 9.55 -4.92
N ILE A 36 9.19 9.47 -3.66
CA ILE A 36 8.76 8.42 -2.76
C ILE A 36 7.24 8.54 -2.50
N ILE A 37 6.76 9.74 -2.13
CA ILE A 37 5.33 9.94 -1.84
C ILE A 37 4.46 9.66 -3.06
N ARG A 38 4.87 10.08 -4.26
CA ARG A 38 4.14 9.76 -5.49
C ARG A 38 3.99 8.26 -5.67
N ARG A 39 5.07 7.50 -5.56
CA ARG A 39 5.04 6.04 -5.66
C ARG A 39 4.14 5.39 -4.62
N GLU A 40 4.17 5.87 -3.37
CA GLU A 40 3.33 5.34 -2.29
C GLU A 40 1.84 5.70 -2.50
N LEU A 41 1.53 6.89 -3.03
CA LEU A 41 0.18 7.29 -3.44
C LEU A 41 -0.34 6.41 -4.58
N ASP A 42 0.46 6.18 -5.61
CA ASP A 42 0.10 5.32 -6.74
C ASP A 42 -0.17 3.88 -6.28
N SER A 43 0.67 3.36 -5.38
CA SER A 43 0.51 2.02 -4.81
C SER A 43 -0.77 1.90 -3.98
N ALA A 44 -1.04 2.87 -3.11
CA ALA A 44 -2.26 2.91 -2.30
C ALA A 44 -3.52 3.07 -3.18
N GLY A 45 -3.48 3.98 -4.16
CA GLY A 45 -4.56 4.20 -5.11
C GLY A 45 -4.90 2.94 -5.92
N SER A 46 -3.88 2.24 -6.42
CA SER A 46 -4.04 0.97 -7.13
C SER A 46 -4.69 -0.12 -6.26
N ALA A 47 -4.25 -0.26 -5.00
CA ALA A 47 -4.83 -1.22 -4.06
C ALA A 47 -6.31 -0.93 -3.76
N LEU A 48 -6.68 0.35 -3.57
CA LEU A 48 -8.06 0.76 -3.33
C LEU A 48 -8.93 0.59 -4.58
N ALA A 49 -8.45 0.99 -5.76
CA ALA A 49 -9.17 0.83 -7.03
C ALA A 49 -9.46 -0.67 -7.33
N THR A 50 -8.47 -1.53 -7.13
CA THR A 50 -8.63 -2.98 -7.28
C THR A 50 -9.67 -3.53 -6.31
N SER A 51 -9.63 -3.09 -5.04
CA SER A 51 -10.60 -3.50 -4.02
C SER A 51 -12.01 -3.03 -4.35
N GLN A 52 -12.17 -1.79 -4.84
CA GLN A 52 -13.45 -1.22 -5.25
C GLN A 52 -14.07 -2.02 -6.41
N LEU A 53 -13.26 -2.31 -7.43
CA LEU A 53 -13.69 -3.09 -8.58
C LEU A 53 -14.14 -4.50 -8.16
N LEU A 54 -13.34 -5.16 -7.34
CA LEU A 54 -13.63 -6.49 -6.84
C LEU A 54 -14.95 -6.53 -6.04
N LEU A 55 -15.17 -5.57 -5.15
CA LEU A 55 -16.39 -5.50 -4.35
C LEU A 55 -17.65 -5.31 -5.21
N ARG A 56 -17.53 -4.59 -6.37
CA ARG A 56 -18.62 -4.51 -7.34
C ARG A 56 -18.92 -5.86 -7.97
N TYR A 57 -17.89 -6.63 -8.32
CA TYR A 57 -18.05 -7.94 -8.96
C TYR A 57 -18.59 -8.99 -7.99
N ILE A 58 -18.23 -8.92 -6.70
CA ILE A 58 -18.82 -9.79 -5.67
C ILE A 58 -20.32 -9.50 -5.51
N ASP A 59 -20.71 -8.23 -5.46
CA ASP A 59 -22.11 -7.82 -5.33
C ASP A 59 -22.96 -8.23 -6.54
N ALA A 60 -22.35 -8.41 -7.70
CA ALA A 60 -22.97 -8.89 -8.92
C ALA A 60 -22.92 -10.44 -9.09
N ASP A 61 -22.39 -11.15 -8.11
CA ASP A 61 -22.19 -12.62 -8.11
C ASP A 61 -21.32 -13.12 -9.27
N HIS A 62 -20.36 -12.31 -9.70
CA HIS A 62 -19.51 -12.59 -10.86
C HIS A 62 -18.13 -13.16 -10.50
N VAL A 63 -17.81 -13.24 -9.21
CA VAL A 63 -16.47 -13.64 -8.74
C VAL A 63 -16.57 -14.67 -7.63
N PRO A 64 -15.84 -15.80 -7.72
CA PRO A 64 -15.75 -16.78 -6.64
C PRO A 64 -15.19 -16.15 -5.36
N GLU A 65 -15.77 -16.51 -4.22
CA GLU A 65 -15.36 -15.98 -2.90
C GLU A 65 -13.87 -16.22 -2.61
N THR A 66 -13.36 -17.39 -2.97
CA THR A 66 -11.96 -17.75 -2.78
C THR A 66 -11.00 -16.81 -3.53
N TYR A 67 -11.36 -16.44 -4.77
CA TYR A 67 -10.58 -15.47 -5.54
C TYR A 67 -10.66 -14.08 -4.91
N ALA A 68 -11.86 -13.66 -4.51
CA ALA A 68 -12.08 -12.39 -3.85
C ALA A 68 -11.26 -12.26 -2.57
N ALA A 69 -11.23 -13.30 -1.75
CA ALA A 69 -10.43 -13.34 -0.53
C ALA A 69 -8.93 -13.16 -0.79
N VAL A 70 -8.39 -13.78 -1.84
CA VAL A 70 -6.98 -13.64 -2.23
C VAL A 70 -6.66 -12.20 -2.64
N VAL A 71 -7.50 -11.60 -3.50
CA VAL A 71 -7.27 -10.24 -4.00
C VAL A 71 -7.37 -9.20 -2.89
N LEU A 72 -8.37 -9.30 -1.99
CA LEU A 72 -8.48 -8.39 -0.84
C LEU A 72 -7.30 -8.51 0.12
N ARG A 73 -6.81 -9.73 0.35
CA ARG A 73 -5.62 -9.95 1.16
C ARG A 73 -4.38 -9.33 0.52
N GLN A 74 -4.24 -9.43 -0.80
CA GLN A 74 -3.13 -8.79 -1.52
C GLN A 74 -3.22 -7.26 -1.38
N ALA A 75 -4.36 -6.65 -1.64
CA ALA A 75 -4.56 -5.21 -1.48
C ALA A 75 -4.29 -4.75 -0.03
N ALA A 76 -4.71 -5.52 0.97
CA ALA A 76 -4.39 -5.24 2.37
C ALA A 76 -2.88 -5.30 2.66
N ASN A 77 -2.15 -6.22 2.03
CA ASN A 77 -0.70 -6.32 2.14
C ASN A 77 0.01 -5.13 1.49
N ASP A 78 -0.46 -4.70 0.33
CA ASP A 78 0.10 -3.54 -0.38
C ASP A 78 -0.06 -2.26 0.46
N LEU A 79 -1.25 -2.02 1.03
CA LEU A 79 -1.48 -0.90 1.95
C LEU A 79 -0.64 -1.00 3.25
N ARG A 80 -0.40 -2.21 3.74
CA ARG A 80 0.50 -2.43 4.88
C ARG A 80 1.93 -2.07 4.52
N LYS A 81 2.38 -2.44 3.31
CA LYS A 81 3.71 -2.08 2.81
C LYS A 81 3.85 -0.56 2.71
N VAL A 82 2.91 0.14 2.09
CA VAL A 82 2.86 1.62 2.06
C VAL A 82 2.98 2.20 3.48
N THR A 83 2.21 1.66 4.43
CA THR A 83 2.27 2.07 5.84
C THR A 83 3.67 1.89 6.46
N GLN A 84 4.36 0.80 6.14
CA GLN A 84 5.70 0.51 6.64
C GLN A 84 6.74 1.44 6.02
N ASP A 85 6.67 1.64 4.71
CA ASP A 85 7.60 2.49 3.96
C ASP A 85 7.48 3.96 4.42
N LEU A 86 6.26 4.47 4.56
CA LEU A 86 6.01 5.81 5.09
C LEU A 86 6.55 6.02 6.52
N ARG A 87 6.46 5.02 7.40
CA ARG A 87 7.00 5.13 8.77
C ARG A 87 8.51 5.26 8.84
N GLN A 88 9.21 4.84 7.80
CA GLN A 88 10.68 4.90 7.74
C GLN A 88 11.20 6.25 7.25
N ILE A 89 10.31 7.16 6.85
CA ILE A 89 10.65 8.43 6.23
C ILE A 89 10.25 9.57 7.18
N GLN A 90 11.16 10.52 7.37
CA GLN A 90 10.86 11.77 8.06
C GLN A 90 10.40 12.82 7.02
N PRO A 91 9.12 13.23 7.03
CA PRO A 91 8.63 14.22 6.08
C PRO A 91 9.23 15.61 6.31
N PRO A 92 9.41 16.44 5.28
CA PRO A 92 9.65 17.86 5.43
C PRO A 92 8.51 18.53 6.20
N ALA A 93 8.80 19.60 6.95
CA ALA A 93 7.79 20.25 7.81
C ALA A 93 6.51 20.63 7.06
N ARG A 94 6.63 21.14 5.82
CA ARG A 94 5.49 21.51 4.97
C ARG A 94 4.63 20.32 4.53
N ALA A 95 5.20 19.11 4.44
CA ALA A 95 4.52 17.91 4.00
C ALA A 95 4.05 17.02 5.17
N ALA A 96 4.38 17.37 6.42
CA ALA A 96 4.12 16.53 7.58
C ALA A 96 2.63 16.17 7.75
N ARG A 97 1.73 17.12 7.48
CA ARG A 97 0.27 16.90 7.58
C ARG A 97 -0.23 15.93 6.50
N ALA A 98 0.19 16.11 5.24
CA ALA A 98 -0.19 15.21 4.13
C ALA A 98 0.36 13.81 4.35
N HIS A 99 1.62 13.70 4.78
CA HIS A 99 2.26 12.43 5.12
C HIS A 99 1.49 11.68 6.24
N ALA A 100 1.17 12.37 7.33
CA ALA A 100 0.42 11.78 8.44
C ALA A 100 -0.98 11.30 8.00
N ARG A 101 -1.63 12.04 7.10
CA ARG A 101 -2.94 11.68 6.55
C ARG A 101 -2.85 10.43 5.68
N LEU A 102 -1.88 10.34 4.76
CA LEU A 102 -1.65 9.16 3.92
C LEU A 102 -1.32 7.93 4.78
N LEU A 103 -0.46 8.09 5.79
CA LEU A 103 -0.12 7.02 6.73
C LEU A 103 -1.35 6.50 7.49
N ALA A 104 -2.20 7.40 7.99
CA ALA A 104 -3.41 7.04 8.72
C ALA A 104 -4.43 6.32 7.81
N LEU A 105 -4.60 6.80 6.57
CA LEU A 105 -5.48 6.21 5.57
C LEU A 105 -5.03 4.81 5.19
N SER A 106 -3.78 4.64 4.76
CA SER A 106 -3.24 3.33 4.36
C SER A 106 -3.32 2.30 5.48
N LYS A 107 -3.03 2.71 6.73
CA LYS A 107 -3.16 1.84 7.90
C LYS A 107 -4.60 1.38 8.12
N ARG A 108 -5.54 2.33 8.10
CA ARG A 108 -6.96 2.07 8.35
C ARG A 108 -7.56 1.16 7.28
N ASP A 109 -7.29 1.47 6.02
CA ASP A 109 -7.88 0.73 4.90
C ASP A 109 -7.24 -0.65 4.75
N GLY A 110 -5.93 -0.78 5.02
CA GLY A 110 -5.28 -2.07 5.11
C GLY A 110 -5.92 -2.98 6.18
N GLN A 111 -6.28 -2.42 7.34
CA GLN A 111 -7.00 -3.15 8.40
C GLN A 111 -8.44 -3.50 7.97
N LEU A 112 -9.14 -2.57 7.32
CA LEU A 112 -10.49 -2.80 6.81
C LEU A 112 -10.52 -3.95 5.81
N LEU A 113 -9.64 -3.94 4.79
CA LEU A 113 -9.56 -4.99 3.77
C LEU A 113 -9.13 -6.33 4.38
N ALA A 114 -8.19 -6.32 5.33
CA ALA A 114 -7.77 -7.52 6.05
C ALA A 114 -8.91 -8.14 6.88
N SER A 115 -9.79 -7.33 7.47
CA SER A 115 -10.96 -7.83 8.20
C SER A 115 -12.06 -8.32 7.26
N LEU A 116 -12.24 -7.64 6.12
CA LEU A 116 -13.29 -7.95 5.17
C LEU A 116 -13.08 -9.32 4.50
N HIS A 117 -11.83 -9.70 4.23
CA HIS A 117 -11.55 -10.99 3.59
C HIS A 117 -12.06 -12.18 4.40
N ASN A 118 -12.20 -12.04 5.73
CA ASN A 118 -12.78 -13.06 6.62
C ASN A 118 -14.31 -13.01 6.72
N HIS A 119 -14.95 -11.98 6.13
CA HIS A 119 -16.38 -11.70 6.27
C HIS A 119 -17.03 -11.36 4.91
N LEU A 120 -16.56 -11.99 3.83
CA LEU A 120 -17.08 -11.74 2.48
C LEU A 120 -18.55 -12.08 2.32
N ASN A 121 -19.07 -13.02 3.11
CA ASN A 121 -20.48 -13.41 3.11
C ASN A 121 -21.42 -12.43 3.80
N ASP A 122 -20.87 -11.39 4.46
CA ASP A 122 -21.69 -10.35 5.12
C ASP A 122 -21.93 -9.17 4.16
N PRO A 123 -23.13 -9.03 3.55
CA PRO A 123 -23.43 -7.97 2.59
C PRO A 123 -23.37 -6.58 3.21
N THR A 124 -23.68 -6.45 4.52
CA THR A 124 -23.64 -5.18 5.22
C THR A 124 -22.20 -4.69 5.35
N ARG A 125 -21.28 -5.57 5.74
CA ARG A 125 -19.86 -5.26 5.83
C ARG A 125 -19.26 -4.93 4.48
N ARG A 126 -19.62 -5.67 3.41
CA ARG A 126 -19.19 -5.35 2.05
C ARG A 126 -19.63 -3.96 1.60
N LYS A 127 -20.90 -3.61 1.84
CA LYS A 127 -21.45 -2.29 1.49
C LYS A 127 -20.73 -1.15 2.22
N LEU A 128 -20.48 -1.31 3.51
CA LEU A 128 -19.74 -0.33 4.31
C LEU A 128 -18.29 -0.20 3.85
N ALA A 129 -17.61 -1.32 3.61
CA ALA A 129 -16.24 -1.32 3.12
C ALA A 129 -16.13 -0.66 1.75
N ARG A 130 -17.06 -0.96 0.83
CA ARG A 130 -17.11 -0.35 -0.50
C ARG A 130 -17.29 1.16 -0.43
N ALA A 131 -18.25 1.65 0.36
CA ALA A 131 -18.47 3.08 0.50
C ALA A 131 -17.22 3.80 1.02
N ARG A 132 -16.50 3.17 1.94
CA ARG A 132 -15.26 3.71 2.50
C ARG A 132 -14.11 3.72 1.50
N VAL A 133 -13.89 2.59 0.83
CA VAL A 133 -12.84 2.46 -0.20
C VAL A 133 -13.02 3.49 -1.31
N ILE A 134 -14.27 3.75 -1.74
CA ILE A 134 -14.57 4.79 -2.73
C ILE A 134 -14.18 6.18 -2.19
N HIS A 135 -14.65 6.54 -1.00
CA HIS A 135 -14.34 7.83 -0.40
C HIS A 135 -12.83 8.05 -0.23
N ASP A 136 -12.12 7.02 0.23
CA ASP A 136 -10.70 7.13 0.51
C ASP A 136 -9.85 7.12 -0.77
N ALA A 137 -10.32 6.48 -1.85
CA ALA A 137 -9.73 6.60 -3.18
C ALA A 137 -9.85 8.03 -3.74
N ASP A 138 -11.03 8.68 -3.60
CA ASP A 138 -11.23 10.07 -4.00
C ASP A 138 -10.30 11.03 -3.23
N VAL A 139 -10.11 10.79 -1.92
CA VAL A 139 -9.19 11.58 -1.10
C VAL A 139 -7.74 11.42 -1.55
N LEU A 140 -7.33 10.21 -1.96
CA LEU A 140 -5.97 9.99 -2.48
C LEU A 140 -5.76 10.66 -3.84
N ASP A 141 -6.73 10.59 -4.73
CA ASP A 141 -6.68 11.23 -6.05
C ASP A 141 -6.54 12.75 -5.92
N GLN A 142 -7.31 13.36 -5.01
CA GLN A 142 -7.16 14.77 -4.70
C GLN A 142 -5.79 15.12 -4.13
N GLN A 143 -5.24 14.29 -3.23
CA GLN A 143 -3.89 14.51 -2.69
C GLN A 143 -2.80 14.38 -3.76
N LEU A 144 -2.98 13.47 -4.71
CA LEU A 144 -2.07 13.31 -5.83
C LEU A 144 -2.10 14.56 -6.73
N SER A 145 -3.29 15.07 -7.02
CA SER A 145 -3.48 16.29 -7.83
C SER A 145 -2.83 17.51 -7.17
N ASP A 146 -3.03 17.70 -5.86
CA ASP A 146 -2.43 18.80 -5.08
C ASP A 146 -0.89 18.73 -5.04
N GLN A 147 -0.32 17.55 -5.18
CA GLN A 147 1.13 17.34 -5.21
C GLN A 147 1.74 17.59 -6.60
N LEU A 148 0.93 17.41 -7.66
CA LEU A 148 1.37 17.56 -9.05
C LEU A 148 1.26 19.02 -9.55
N ASP A 149 0.40 19.82 -8.92
CA ASP A 149 0.18 21.24 -9.28
C ASP A 149 0.46 22.16 -8.07
N PRO A 150 1.73 22.35 -7.69
CA PRO A 150 2.10 23.32 -6.66
C PRO A 150 2.02 24.74 -7.26
N SER A 151 0.84 25.37 -7.24
CA SER A 151 0.65 26.80 -7.54
C SER A 151 1.39 27.70 -6.56
#